data_4c3f84db137d4772779bda1c2f18d832
#
_entry.id   4c3f84db137d4772779bda1c2f18d832
#
_cell.length_a   1.000
_cell.length_b   1.000
_cell.length_c   1.000
_cell.angle_alpha   90.00
_cell.angle_beta   90.00
_cell.angle_gamma   90.00
#
_symmetry.space_group_name_H-M   'P 1'
#
loop_
_entity.id
_entity.type
_entity.pdbx_description
1 polymer ?
#
loop_
_entity_poly.entity_id
_entity_poly.type
_entity_poly.pdbx_seq_one_letter_code
_entity_poly.pdbx_strand_id
1 'polypeptide(L)'
;MTPQEFTKMYYPFALESQKKTGINALAVMAQAAQETGWGKTVVGNMLFGVKAKSTTPANKKQLLTTTEYHKTNSVKYPVVISVTKQPNGLYKYRIKDYFMKYDSPKESFDDHSDFFFRNPRYAKALAVKSDATKFVDEIAKAGYATDPNYAASLKSIIKTIQKYV
;
A
#
# COMPACT_ATOMS: atom_id res chain seq x y z
N MET A 1 15.57 -8.13 0.98
CA MET A 1 15.78 -7.42 2.27
C MET A 1 15.16 -8.25 3.37
N THR A 2 15.85 -8.43 4.48
CA THR A 2 15.27 -9.10 5.66
C THR A 2 14.31 -8.17 6.38
N PRO A 3 13.40 -8.70 7.24
CA PRO A 3 12.54 -7.85 8.07
C PRO A 3 13.32 -6.82 8.93
N GLN A 4 14.48 -7.22 9.44
CA GLN A 4 15.35 -6.32 10.21
C GLN A 4 15.90 -5.16 9.35
N GLU A 5 16.44 -5.48 8.17
CA GLU A 5 16.94 -4.48 7.22
C GLU A 5 15.85 -3.52 6.76
N PHE A 6 14.67 -4.05 6.45
CA PHE A 6 13.50 -3.26 6.06
C PHE A 6 13.08 -2.30 7.18
N THR A 7 12.99 -2.82 8.41
CA THR A 7 12.62 -2.00 9.57
C THR A 7 13.65 -0.90 9.82
N LYS A 8 14.93 -1.24 9.82
CA LYS A 8 16.00 -0.26 10.01
C LYS A 8 16.00 0.85 8.96
N MET A 9 15.69 0.49 7.70
CA MET A 9 15.68 1.44 6.58
C MET A 9 14.48 2.38 6.60
N TYR A 10 13.28 1.87 6.85
CA TYR A 10 12.04 2.62 6.62
C TYR A 10 11.34 3.13 7.89
N TYR A 11 11.58 2.53 9.04
CA TYR A 11 10.93 2.94 10.29
C TYR A 11 11.14 4.41 10.66
N PRO A 12 12.34 5.02 10.44
CA PRO A 12 12.50 6.45 10.68
C PRO A 12 11.51 7.34 9.92
N PHE A 13 11.19 7.00 8.67
CA PHE A 13 10.21 7.75 7.86
C PHE A 13 8.79 7.56 8.39
N ALA A 14 8.45 6.36 8.83
CA ALA A 14 7.15 6.08 9.45
C ALA A 14 6.98 6.86 10.78
N LEU A 15 8.04 6.99 11.57
CA LEU A 15 8.04 7.79 12.79
C LEU A 15 7.85 9.28 12.52
N GLU A 16 8.48 9.82 11.47
CA GLU A 16 8.25 11.22 11.06
C GLU A 16 6.80 11.45 10.65
N SER A 17 6.24 10.51 9.88
CA SER A 17 4.82 10.56 9.51
C SER A 17 3.91 10.47 10.73
N GLN A 18 4.21 9.61 11.71
CA GLN A 18 3.48 9.52 12.97
C GLN A 18 3.48 10.84 13.74
N LYS A 19 4.63 11.52 13.82
CA LYS A 19 4.72 12.84 14.48
C LYS A 19 3.79 13.87 13.84
N LYS A 20 3.67 13.83 12.52
CA LYS A 20 2.83 14.74 11.73
C LYS A 20 1.34 14.41 11.82
N THR A 21 0.98 13.14 11.76
CA THR A 21 -0.41 12.70 11.57
C THR A 21 -1.04 12.03 12.79
N GLY A 22 -0.23 11.52 13.71
CA GLY A 22 -0.67 10.72 14.86
C GLY A 22 -0.99 9.27 14.51
N ILE A 23 -0.91 8.85 13.25
CA ILE A 23 -1.09 7.43 12.86
C ILE A 23 0.14 6.64 13.29
N ASN A 24 -0.09 5.57 14.04
CA ASN A 24 0.98 4.75 14.62
C ASN A 24 1.92 4.18 13.53
N ALA A 25 3.22 4.40 13.72
CA ALA A 25 4.26 3.99 12.77
C ALA A 25 4.28 2.48 12.50
N LEU A 26 3.99 1.65 13.51
CA LEU A 26 3.96 0.19 13.33
C LEU A 26 2.87 -0.25 12.36
N ALA A 27 1.71 0.41 12.38
CA ALA A 27 0.60 0.11 11.48
C ALA A 27 0.98 0.38 10.01
N VAL A 28 1.50 1.57 9.71
CA VAL A 28 1.90 1.92 8.34
C VAL A 28 3.11 1.12 7.87
N MET A 29 4.05 0.80 8.76
CA MET A 29 5.18 -0.08 8.44
C MET A 29 4.74 -1.49 8.10
N ALA A 30 3.74 -2.03 8.82
CA ALA A 30 3.20 -3.35 8.51
C ALA A 30 2.54 -3.38 7.13
N GLN A 31 1.81 -2.34 6.78
CA GLN A 31 1.23 -2.20 5.44
C GLN A 31 2.30 -2.14 4.36
N ALA A 32 3.34 -1.32 4.55
CA ALA A 32 4.46 -1.22 3.61
C ALA A 32 5.21 -2.55 3.46
N ALA A 33 5.45 -3.27 4.55
CA ALA A 33 6.10 -4.57 4.53
C ALA A 33 5.27 -5.61 3.75
N GLN A 34 3.97 -5.64 3.98
CA GLN A 34 3.06 -6.54 3.27
C GLN A 34 2.96 -6.21 1.79
N GLU A 35 2.76 -4.94 1.45
CA GLU A 35 2.63 -4.48 0.07
C GLU A 35 3.87 -4.75 -0.76
N THR A 36 5.06 -4.57 -0.19
CA THR A 36 6.32 -4.68 -0.92
C THR A 36 7.05 -6.02 -0.71
N GLY A 37 6.47 -6.94 0.05
CA GLY A 37 7.16 -8.18 0.41
C GLY A 37 8.49 -7.91 1.11
N TRP A 38 8.47 -7.06 2.14
CA TRP A 38 9.66 -6.61 2.87
C TRP A 38 10.67 -5.90 1.97
N GLY A 39 10.19 -5.02 1.11
CA GLY A 39 11.00 -4.18 0.25
C GLY A 39 11.48 -4.81 -1.05
N LYS A 40 11.06 -6.04 -1.37
CA LYS A 40 11.49 -6.74 -2.60
C LYS A 40 11.00 -6.05 -3.87
N THR A 41 9.85 -5.41 -3.82
CA THR A 41 9.19 -4.82 -5.00
C THR A 41 9.14 -3.29 -4.96
N VAL A 42 9.94 -2.63 -4.13
CA VAL A 42 9.99 -1.17 -4.09
C VAL A 42 10.61 -0.63 -5.37
N VAL A 43 9.86 0.20 -6.09
CA VAL A 43 10.30 0.91 -7.30
C VAL A 43 9.84 2.37 -7.18
N GLY A 44 10.73 3.32 -7.47
CA GLY A 44 10.41 4.75 -7.40
C GLY A 44 9.97 5.22 -6.02
N ASN A 45 10.55 4.68 -4.97
CA ASN A 45 10.20 4.96 -3.57
C ASN A 45 8.73 4.72 -3.21
N MET A 46 8.01 3.96 -4.02
CA MET A 46 6.60 3.62 -3.78
C MET A 46 6.51 2.42 -2.82
N LEU A 47 6.15 2.67 -1.58
CA LEU A 47 6.00 1.65 -0.53
C LEU A 47 4.58 1.12 -0.41
N PHE A 48 3.65 1.77 -1.06
CA PHE A 48 2.24 1.38 -1.13
C PHE A 48 1.80 1.41 -2.59
N GLY A 49 1.03 0.43 -3.03
CA GLY A 49 0.60 0.30 -4.42
C GLY A 49 -0.39 1.39 -4.84
N VAL A 50 0.08 2.59 -5.12
CA VAL A 50 -0.76 3.76 -5.43
C VAL A 50 -0.75 4.04 -6.92
N LYS A 51 -1.91 3.91 -7.57
CA LYS A 51 -2.06 4.28 -8.99
C LYS A 51 -2.03 5.79 -9.16
N ALA A 52 -1.37 6.26 -10.22
CA ALA A 52 -1.35 7.67 -10.60
C ALA A 52 -2.67 8.07 -11.26
N LYS A 53 -3.05 9.33 -11.09
CA LYS A 53 -4.19 9.95 -11.77
C LYS A 53 -3.76 10.50 -13.13
N SER A 54 -4.73 10.77 -14.03
CA SER A 54 -4.48 11.42 -15.32
C SER A 54 -3.82 12.80 -15.16
N THR A 55 -4.10 13.48 -14.03
CA THR A 55 -3.55 14.80 -13.69
C THR A 55 -2.17 14.76 -13.03
N THR A 56 -1.67 13.55 -12.67
CA THR A 56 -0.35 13.40 -12.06
C THR A 56 0.75 13.82 -13.06
N PRO A 57 1.67 14.72 -12.68
CA PRO A 57 2.78 15.11 -13.56
C PRO A 57 3.65 13.92 -13.98
N ALA A 58 4.21 13.98 -15.19
CA ALA A 58 5.01 12.89 -15.76
C ALA A 58 6.21 12.50 -14.90
N ASN A 59 6.84 13.44 -14.21
CA ASN A 59 7.97 13.19 -13.31
C ASN A 59 7.58 12.59 -11.94
N LYS A 60 6.28 12.48 -11.67
CA LYS A 60 5.72 11.93 -10.42
C LYS A 60 4.99 10.60 -10.64
N LYS A 61 5.15 9.99 -11.79
CA LYS A 61 4.57 8.69 -12.12
C LYS A 61 5.54 7.81 -12.87
N GLN A 62 5.28 6.50 -12.81
CA GLN A 62 6.08 5.47 -13.46
C GLN A 62 5.16 4.42 -14.08
N LEU A 63 5.59 3.82 -15.17
CA LEU A 63 4.85 2.78 -15.87
C LEU A 63 5.35 1.41 -15.39
N LEU A 64 4.50 0.66 -14.69
CA LEU A 64 4.85 -0.64 -14.11
C LEU A 64 3.96 -1.76 -14.64
N THR A 65 4.53 -2.95 -14.74
CA THR A 65 3.79 -4.15 -15.11
C THR A 65 3.05 -4.70 -13.89
N THR A 66 1.77 -5.01 -14.07
CA THR A 66 0.92 -5.59 -13.02
C THR A 66 -0.12 -6.54 -13.62
N THR A 67 -0.81 -7.27 -12.76
CA THR A 67 -1.90 -8.17 -13.13
C THR A 67 -3.20 -7.67 -12.54
N GLU A 68 -4.25 -7.61 -13.38
CA GLU A 68 -5.59 -7.22 -12.99
C GLU A 68 -6.60 -8.30 -13.45
N TYR A 69 -7.74 -8.38 -12.77
CA TYR A 69 -8.82 -9.31 -13.12
C TYR A 69 -10.11 -8.55 -13.38
N HIS A 70 -10.77 -8.86 -14.48
CA HIS A 70 -12.03 -8.20 -14.88
C HIS A 70 -13.05 -9.22 -15.36
N LYS A 71 -14.32 -8.82 -15.32
CA LYS A 71 -15.44 -9.63 -15.84
C LYS A 71 -15.54 -9.58 -17.36
N THR A 72 -14.91 -8.59 -18.01
CA THR A 72 -14.94 -8.37 -19.46
C THR A 72 -13.54 -8.38 -20.07
N ASN A 73 -13.44 -8.56 -21.38
CA ASN A 73 -12.18 -8.53 -22.12
C ASN A 73 -11.95 -7.20 -22.87
N SER A 74 -12.71 -6.16 -22.54
CA SER A 74 -12.69 -4.85 -23.23
C SER A 74 -12.15 -3.71 -22.39
N VAL A 75 -11.52 -4.01 -21.24
CA VAL A 75 -10.92 -2.98 -20.37
C VAL A 75 -9.64 -2.45 -21.00
N LYS A 76 -9.50 -1.12 -21.03
CA LYS A 76 -8.36 -0.43 -21.63
C LYS A 76 -7.33 -0.05 -20.56
N TYR A 77 -6.05 -0.18 -20.94
CA TYR A 77 -4.89 0.26 -20.14
C TYR A 77 -3.86 0.90 -21.06
N PRO A 78 -2.88 1.66 -20.54
CA PRO A 78 -1.81 2.21 -21.34
C PRO A 78 -1.08 1.17 -22.19
N VAL A 79 -0.84 -0.03 -21.64
CA VAL A 79 -0.31 -1.18 -22.36
C VAL A 79 -1.01 -2.44 -21.90
N VAL A 80 -1.57 -3.20 -22.83
CA VAL A 80 -2.11 -4.55 -22.58
C VAL A 80 -1.14 -5.57 -23.17
N ILE A 81 -0.50 -6.37 -22.28
CA ILE A 81 0.47 -7.41 -22.70
C ILE A 81 -0.28 -8.67 -23.10
N SER A 82 -1.24 -9.11 -22.26
CA SER A 82 -2.05 -10.29 -22.54
C SER A 82 -3.38 -10.24 -21.80
N VAL A 83 -4.39 -10.90 -22.36
CA VAL A 83 -5.70 -11.10 -21.73
C VAL A 83 -6.01 -12.59 -21.86
N THR A 84 -6.25 -13.26 -20.73
CA THR A 84 -6.49 -14.71 -20.68
C THR A 84 -7.75 -15.00 -19.87
N LYS A 85 -8.71 -15.69 -20.46
CA LYS A 85 -9.92 -16.14 -19.74
C LYS A 85 -9.55 -17.22 -18.74
N GLN A 86 -9.98 -17.04 -17.49
CA GLN A 86 -9.73 -17.98 -16.39
C GLN A 86 -10.88 -18.99 -16.27
N PRO A 87 -10.66 -20.16 -15.63
CA PRO A 87 -11.72 -21.15 -15.39
C PRO A 87 -12.91 -20.59 -14.59
N ASN A 88 -12.69 -19.58 -13.73
CA ASN A 88 -13.76 -18.91 -12.95
C ASN A 88 -14.56 -17.87 -13.75
N GLY A 89 -14.30 -17.74 -15.06
CA GLY A 89 -14.99 -16.79 -15.94
C GLY A 89 -14.41 -15.37 -15.95
N LEU A 90 -13.44 -15.06 -15.07
CA LEU A 90 -12.75 -13.78 -15.09
C LEU A 90 -11.66 -13.75 -16.17
N TYR A 91 -11.35 -12.54 -16.64
CA TYR A 91 -10.24 -12.32 -17.56
C TYR A 91 -9.02 -11.80 -16.77
N LYS A 92 -7.91 -12.49 -16.91
CA LYS A 92 -6.61 -12.09 -16.35
C LYS A 92 -5.90 -11.17 -17.35
N TYR A 93 -5.69 -9.94 -16.92
CA TYR A 93 -4.93 -8.93 -17.69
C TYR A 93 -3.51 -8.84 -17.17
N ARG A 94 -2.54 -9.04 -18.06
CA ARG A 94 -1.16 -8.65 -17.81
C ARG A 94 -0.95 -7.34 -18.53
N ILE A 95 -0.68 -6.27 -17.80
CA ILE A 95 -0.71 -4.89 -18.30
C ILE A 95 0.46 -4.07 -17.77
N LYS A 96 0.65 -2.89 -18.38
CA LYS A 96 1.39 -1.80 -17.76
C LYS A 96 0.42 -0.68 -17.46
N ASP A 97 0.53 -0.12 -16.25
CA ASP A 97 -0.27 1.00 -15.80
C ASP A 97 0.58 2.02 -15.06
N TYR A 98 0.08 3.25 -14.94
CA TYR A 98 0.79 4.32 -14.26
C TYR A 98 0.56 4.26 -12.75
N PHE A 99 1.67 4.21 -12.02
CA PHE A 99 1.73 4.27 -10.57
C PHE A 99 2.44 5.53 -10.12
N MET A 100 2.22 5.94 -8.87
CA MET A 100 2.94 7.05 -8.27
C MET A 100 4.43 6.75 -8.16
N LYS A 101 5.24 7.79 -8.31
CA LYS A 101 6.67 7.80 -8.08
C LYS A 101 6.98 8.94 -7.13
N TYR A 102 7.81 8.67 -6.13
CA TYR A 102 8.14 9.64 -5.09
C TYR A 102 9.63 9.94 -5.11
N ASP A 103 10.02 11.15 -4.70
CA ASP A 103 11.42 11.57 -4.63
C ASP A 103 12.14 10.96 -3.41
N SER A 104 11.36 10.55 -2.39
CA SER A 104 11.89 9.92 -1.18
C SER A 104 10.87 8.95 -0.58
N PRO A 105 11.32 8.01 0.28
CA PRO A 105 10.40 7.18 1.07
C PRO A 105 9.46 8.00 1.96
N LYS A 106 9.94 9.13 2.49
CA LYS A 106 9.13 10.05 3.32
C LYS A 106 7.87 10.49 2.59
N GLU A 107 7.98 10.89 1.33
CA GLU A 107 6.82 11.32 0.54
C GLU A 107 5.79 10.19 0.37
N SER A 108 6.26 8.95 0.20
CA SER A 108 5.37 7.79 0.10
C SER A 108 4.58 7.57 1.40
N PHE A 109 5.24 7.65 2.56
CA PHE A 109 4.58 7.54 3.87
C PHE A 109 3.62 8.70 4.11
N ASP A 110 3.99 9.92 3.78
CA ASP A 110 3.14 11.10 3.95
C ASP A 110 1.88 11.00 3.09
N ASP A 111 2.01 10.63 1.82
CA ASP A 111 0.87 10.47 0.91
C ASP A 111 -0.08 9.35 1.39
N HIS A 112 0.48 8.23 1.85
CA HIS A 112 -0.31 7.13 2.41
C HIS A 112 -1.07 7.55 3.67
N SER A 113 -0.45 8.27 4.57
CA SER A 113 -1.11 8.77 5.77
C SER A 113 -2.22 9.78 5.42
N ASP A 114 -1.95 10.70 4.51
CA ASP A 114 -2.94 11.66 4.02
C ASP A 114 -4.15 10.99 3.36
N PHE A 115 -3.96 9.84 2.72
CA PHE A 115 -5.03 9.04 2.14
C PHE A 115 -6.13 8.72 3.16
N PHE A 116 -5.79 8.35 4.38
CA PHE A 116 -6.78 8.06 5.42
C PHE A 116 -7.56 9.29 5.84
N PHE A 117 -6.94 10.47 5.86
CA PHE A 117 -7.63 11.73 6.18
C PHE A 117 -8.53 12.21 5.04
N ARG A 118 -8.17 11.92 3.78
CA ARG A 118 -8.96 12.31 2.61
C ARG A 118 -10.21 11.44 2.39
N ASN A 119 -10.27 10.24 3.00
CA ASN A 119 -11.35 9.29 2.78
C ASN A 119 -12.22 9.13 4.03
N PRO A 120 -13.46 9.65 4.02
CA PRO A 120 -14.36 9.60 5.18
C PRO A 120 -14.65 8.20 5.73
N ARG A 121 -14.54 7.17 4.90
CA ARG A 121 -14.73 5.77 5.32
C ARG A 121 -13.80 5.35 6.44
N TYR A 122 -12.65 6.03 6.61
CA TYR A 122 -11.63 5.70 7.63
C TYR A 122 -11.74 6.55 8.90
N ALA A 123 -12.85 7.28 9.10
CA ALA A 123 -13.03 8.13 10.28
C ALA A 123 -12.92 7.35 11.60
N LYS A 124 -13.48 6.14 11.66
CA LYS A 124 -13.38 5.27 12.86
C LYS A 124 -11.95 4.79 13.11
N ALA A 125 -11.20 4.52 12.05
CA ALA A 125 -9.78 4.16 12.16
C ALA A 125 -8.96 5.33 12.70
N LEU A 126 -9.19 6.54 12.19
CA LEU A 126 -8.51 7.74 12.66
C LEU A 126 -8.81 8.05 14.14
N ALA A 127 -9.99 7.69 14.64
CA ALA A 127 -10.33 7.83 16.05
C ALA A 127 -9.44 6.97 16.98
N VAL A 128 -8.86 5.89 16.46
CA VAL A 128 -7.95 4.97 17.19
C VAL A 128 -6.56 4.92 16.58
N LYS A 129 -6.16 5.93 15.85
CA LYS A 129 -4.91 5.98 15.06
C LYS A 129 -3.62 5.80 15.87
N SER A 130 -3.62 6.12 17.16
CA SER A 130 -2.46 5.94 18.04
C SER A 130 -2.21 4.49 18.45
N ASP A 131 -3.21 3.62 18.32
CA ASP A 131 -3.12 2.19 18.64
C ASP A 131 -3.02 1.39 17.34
N ALA A 132 -1.84 0.81 17.08
CA ALA A 132 -1.57 0.10 15.83
C ALA A 132 -2.56 -1.04 15.57
N THR A 133 -2.87 -1.84 16.58
CA THR A 133 -3.75 -3.00 16.46
C THR A 133 -5.20 -2.58 16.19
N LYS A 134 -5.70 -1.60 16.94
CA LYS A 134 -7.06 -1.07 16.73
C LYS A 134 -7.18 -0.38 15.38
N PHE A 135 -6.15 0.36 14.95
CA PHE A 135 -6.13 1.02 13.64
C PHE A 135 -6.24 0.01 12.51
N VAL A 136 -5.42 -1.06 12.52
CA VAL A 136 -5.49 -2.08 11.46
C VAL A 136 -6.82 -2.83 11.45
N ASP A 137 -7.44 -3.08 12.61
CA ASP A 137 -8.78 -3.66 12.68
C ASP A 137 -9.82 -2.75 12.01
N GLU A 138 -9.78 -1.46 12.30
CA GLU A 138 -10.76 -0.50 11.75
C GLU A 138 -10.58 -0.26 10.25
N ILE A 139 -9.35 -0.20 9.72
CA ILE A 139 -9.16 -0.08 8.27
C ILE A 139 -9.59 -1.35 7.53
N ALA A 140 -9.41 -2.52 8.12
CA ALA A 140 -9.90 -3.78 7.56
C ALA A 140 -11.43 -3.79 7.51
N LYS A 141 -12.11 -3.40 8.60
CA LYS A 141 -13.57 -3.27 8.64
C LYS A 141 -14.11 -2.25 7.64
N ALA A 142 -13.36 -1.19 7.38
CA ALA A 142 -13.71 -0.16 6.39
C ALA A 142 -13.49 -0.61 4.94
N GLY A 143 -12.95 -1.81 4.72
CA GLY A 143 -12.75 -2.38 3.38
C GLY A 143 -11.47 -1.92 2.69
N TYR A 144 -10.40 -1.65 3.44
CA TYR A 144 -9.09 -1.29 2.85
C TYR A 144 -8.57 -2.37 1.90
N ALA A 145 -8.79 -3.64 2.25
CA ALA A 145 -8.44 -4.79 1.41
C ALA A 145 -9.58 -5.80 1.39
N THR A 146 -9.63 -6.62 0.36
CA THR A 146 -10.66 -7.67 0.19
C THR A 146 -10.32 -8.96 0.93
N ASP A 147 -9.06 -9.15 1.33
CA ASP A 147 -8.62 -10.33 2.05
C ASP A 147 -9.20 -10.36 3.48
N PRO A 148 -10.00 -11.38 3.84
CA PRO A 148 -10.58 -11.50 5.19
C PRO A 148 -9.51 -11.65 6.29
N ASN A 149 -8.29 -12.07 5.94
CA ASN A 149 -7.18 -12.23 6.88
C ASN A 149 -6.26 -10.99 6.96
N TYR A 150 -6.65 -9.88 6.33
CA TYR A 150 -5.81 -8.69 6.24
C TYR A 150 -5.34 -8.16 7.60
N ALA A 151 -6.27 -7.96 8.54
CA ALA A 151 -5.94 -7.48 9.88
C ALA A 151 -5.02 -8.46 10.64
N ALA A 152 -5.29 -9.76 10.57
CA ALA A 152 -4.46 -10.79 11.21
C ALA A 152 -3.03 -10.80 10.65
N SER A 153 -2.89 -10.69 9.33
CA SER A 153 -1.58 -10.57 8.66
C SER A 153 -0.81 -9.36 9.14
N LEU A 154 -1.43 -8.19 9.16
CA LEU A 154 -0.77 -6.96 9.63
C LEU A 154 -0.35 -7.04 11.09
N LYS A 155 -1.20 -7.61 11.97
CA LYS A 155 -0.86 -7.80 13.38
C LYS A 155 0.35 -8.72 13.57
N SER A 156 0.48 -9.76 12.76
CA SER A 156 1.66 -10.64 12.75
C SER A 156 2.92 -9.89 12.32
N ILE A 157 2.82 -9.06 11.28
CA ILE A 157 3.92 -8.23 10.80
C ILE A 157 4.33 -7.20 11.86
N ILE A 158 3.37 -6.55 12.53
CA ILE A 158 3.63 -5.63 13.64
C ILE A 158 4.50 -6.29 14.71
N LYS A 159 4.14 -7.51 15.13
CA LYS A 159 4.94 -8.27 16.11
C LYS A 159 6.36 -8.52 15.62
N THR A 160 6.54 -8.77 14.34
CA THR A 160 7.87 -8.96 13.76
C THR A 160 8.67 -7.67 13.79
N ILE A 161 8.08 -6.53 13.37
CA ILE A 161 8.74 -5.23 13.38
C ILE A 161 9.14 -4.81 14.80
N GLN A 162 8.28 -5.05 15.80
CA GLN A 162 8.53 -4.72 17.21
C GLN A 162 9.80 -5.34 17.79
N LYS A 163 10.32 -6.42 17.18
CA LYS A 163 11.58 -7.03 17.59
C LYS A 163 12.81 -6.19 17.22
N TYR A 164 12.64 -5.20 16.33
CA TYR A 164 13.76 -4.44 15.74
C TYR A 164 13.67 -2.94 15.99
N VAL A 165 12.72 -2.49 16.79
CA VAL A 165 12.53 -1.07 17.17
C VAL A 165 12.60 -0.87 18.68
#